data_6ae8a97083f992e815766acb0ec0e6c6
#
_entry.id   6ae8a97083f992e815766acb0ec0e6c6
#
_cell.length_a   1.000
_cell.length_b   1.000
_cell.length_c   1.000
_cell.angle_alpha   90.00
_cell.angle_beta   90.00
_cell.angle_gamma   90.00
#
_symmetry.space_group_name_H-M   'P 1'
#
loop_
_entity.id
_entity.type
_entity.pdbx_description
1 polymer ?
#
loop_
_entity_poly.entity_id
_entity_poly.type
_entity_poly.pdbx_seq_one_letter_code
_entity_poly.pdbx_strand_id
1 'polypeptide(L)'
;MENKKTKIISIASIIALALTLVTATFAYFMAQTGEGKSTDIKINANTVDTFTFETGSALNLSLNQENFASGKGNQTGTTFAKAMLTANNKTNTATEHYYLYLSISENTFTYTQDANTPEILLSIKDASNNEITTLTGLTYKTVTDGKGASIKGFDITTKSGLITILNNREITTTSSKTEQWNVTVTFVNYNSNQAGNAGKNFTAKLMIQKEKITLLADWVISQYTGTQGDNALYYHNSTLTNGAGDNSYRYAGGDYVLTDAGKATGATMMIGYNNTVTTALIDFYCNGTKQYVGYRCSSSQTHYYLIKGDTTQYQTYNEALSASVEKGYLTKDNVKNFVCFGTDASPCPTENLYRIIGVFNNQVKLVKWDYAKSSLLGTDGDFSQEYSYYFSGEQGESPSSNSMYYWNNAGTNTWSESNLNKINLNTNFVNNIGTIWAKKIATTTWKVGGGTWSNIGTSVPKTAYQYEVGSNASTTTYEAKIGLMYVTDYYYSASPSAWTLVGYNESDATKDYRFSKGENWLYGGGFDWTISRDSGSSNRAFFVDERSYVRSYYVYNYDYFYGVRPSFSLLSSTAYVSGAGSMSDPVRIN
;
A
#
# COMPACT_ATOMS: atom_id res chain seq x y z
N MET A 1 15.72 30.19 -39.77
CA MET A 1 14.82 29.38 -38.92
C MET A 1 15.46 28.08 -38.35
N GLU A 2 16.50 27.57 -38.95
CA GLU A 2 17.21 26.34 -38.50
C GLU A 2 17.92 26.45 -37.14
N ASN A 3 18.52 27.61 -36.84
CA ASN A 3 19.30 27.79 -35.60
C ASN A 3 18.47 27.76 -34.29
N LYS A 4 17.16 28.02 -34.32
CA LYS A 4 16.31 27.96 -33.14
C LYS A 4 15.88 26.52 -32.82
N LYS A 5 15.58 25.70 -33.82
CA LYS A 5 15.22 24.29 -33.65
C LYS A 5 16.39 23.47 -33.11
N THR A 6 17.60 23.70 -33.60
CA THR A 6 18.82 23.02 -33.13
C THR A 6 19.13 23.36 -31.67
N LYS A 7 18.97 24.62 -31.24
CA LYS A 7 19.14 25.02 -29.83
C LYS A 7 18.09 24.41 -28.89
N ILE A 8 16.82 24.32 -29.33
CA ILE A 8 15.74 23.70 -28.53
C ILE A 8 15.99 22.19 -28.40
N ILE A 9 16.40 21.51 -29.46
CA ILE A 9 16.74 20.10 -29.43
C ILE A 9 17.94 19.83 -28.52
N SER A 10 18.98 20.70 -28.58
CA SER A 10 20.16 20.57 -27.71
C SER A 10 19.80 20.77 -26.22
N ILE A 11 18.95 21.74 -25.88
CA ILE A 11 18.50 21.98 -24.51
C ILE A 11 17.62 20.83 -24.01
N ALA A 12 16.70 20.35 -24.83
CA ALA A 12 15.86 19.18 -24.48
C ALA A 12 16.70 17.91 -24.29
N SER A 13 17.74 17.70 -25.11
CA SER A 13 18.66 16.57 -24.96
C SER A 13 19.52 16.67 -23.70
N ILE A 14 19.97 17.89 -23.33
CA ILE A 14 20.72 18.10 -22.07
C ILE A 14 19.83 17.88 -20.85
N ILE A 15 18.59 18.36 -20.89
CA ILE A 15 17.61 18.13 -19.81
C ILE A 15 17.26 16.64 -19.70
N ALA A 16 17.04 15.95 -20.82
CA ALA A 16 16.79 14.52 -20.83
C ALA A 16 18.00 13.72 -20.31
N LEU A 17 19.22 14.11 -20.67
CA LEU A 17 20.45 13.49 -20.18
C LEU A 17 20.67 13.76 -18.68
N ALA A 18 20.35 14.96 -18.19
CA ALA A 18 20.43 15.29 -16.78
C ALA A 18 19.39 14.50 -15.95
N LEU A 19 18.15 14.38 -16.45
CA LEU A 19 17.10 13.56 -15.82
C LEU A 19 17.47 12.08 -15.82
N THR A 20 18.03 11.53 -16.90
CA THR A 20 18.49 10.14 -16.95
C THR A 20 19.71 9.90 -16.06
N LEU A 21 20.62 10.87 -15.91
CA LEU A 21 21.73 10.75 -14.96
C LEU A 21 21.24 10.74 -13.51
N VAL A 22 20.31 11.63 -13.16
CA VAL A 22 19.74 11.71 -11.81
C VAL A 22 18.97 10.42 -11.47
N THR A 23 18.14 9.92 -12.39
CA THR A 23 17.38 8.66 -12.18
C THR A 23 18.30 7.44 -12.20
N ALA A 24 19.31 7.37 -13.06
CA ALA A 24 20.28 6.29 -13.09
C ALA A 24 21.19 6.29 -11.85
N THR A 25 21.57 7.47 -11.34
CA THR A 25 22.35 7.60 -10.11
C THR A 25 21.52 7.18 -8.90
N PHE A 26 20.23 7.53 -8.87
CA PHE A 26 19.32 7.11 -7.78
C PHE A 26 19.03 5.60 -7.84
N ALA A 27 18.77 5.06 -9.03
CA ALA A 27 18.56 3.60 -9.23
C ALA A 27 19.84 2.79 -8.91
N TYR A 28 21.01 3.30 -9.26
CA TYR A 28 22.30 2.68 -8.93
C TYR A 28 22.55 2.66 -7.42
N PHE A 29 22.19 3.74 -6.70
CA PHE A 29 22.25 3.79 -5.24
C PHE A 29 21.36 2.76 -4.57
N MET A 30 20.18 2.51 -5.13
CA MET A 30 19.21 1.57 -4.58
C MET A 30 19.54 0.11 -4.90
N ALA A 31 20.20 -0.16 -6.03
CA ALA A 31 20.54 -1.52 -6.47
C ALA A 31 21.75 -2.12 -5.72
N GLN A 32 22.61 -1.31 -5.14
CA GLN A 32 23.85 -1.77 -4.46
C GLN A 32 23.70 -2.07 -2.96
N THR A 33 22.49 -1.99 -2.38
CA THR A 33 22.27 -2.26 -0.94
C THR A 33 22.23 -3.75 -0.56
N GLY A 34 22.62 -4.65 -1.45
CA GLY A 34 22.57 -6.11 -1.23
C GLY A 34 23.73 -6.71 -0.44
N GLU A 35 24.90 -6.10 -0.43
CA GLU A 35 26.07 -6.57 0.34
C GLU A 35 26.95 -5.37 0.68
N GLY A 36 27.32 -5.21 1.96
CA GLY A 36 28.06 -4.08 2.52
C GLY A 36 29.40 -3.77 1.83
N LYS A 37 29.31 -3.19 0.64
CA LYS A 37 30.45 -2.59 -0.05
C LYS A 37 30.28 -1.07 -0.04
N SER A 38 31.35 -0.37 0.38
CA SER A 38 31.42 1.08 0.33
C SER A 38 31.25 1.54 -1.12
N THR A 39 30.33 2.46 -1.35
CA THR A 39 30.15 3.07 -2.64
C THR A 39 30.84 4.44 -2.63
N ASP A 40 32.05 4.50 -3.15
CA ASP A 40 32.74 5.75 -3.40
C ASP A 40 32.10 6.46 -4.59
N ILE A 41 31.29 7.49 -4.33
CA ILE A 41 30.93 8.43 -5.39
C ILE A 41 32.07 9.45 -5.49
N LYS A 42 32.98 9.24 -6.42
CA LYS A 42 33.97 10.26 -6.79
C LYS A 42 33.43 11.12 -7.92
N ILE A 43 32.93 12.29 -7.59
CA ILE A 43 32.77 13.36 -8.58
C ILE A 43 34.09 14.13 -8.61
N ASN A 44 34.98 13.79 -9.53
CA ASN A 44 36.21 14.53 -9.78
C ASN A 44 35.92 15.74 -10.67
N ALA A 45 35.50 16.83 -10.07
CA ALA A 45 35.68 18.15 -10.65
C ALA A 45 36.64 18.93 -9.73
N ASN A 46 37.77 19.38 -10.21
CA ASN A 46 38.80 20.08 -9.45
C ASN A 46 38.37 21.41 -8.79
N THR A 47 37.09 21.64 -8.62
CA THR A 47 36.47 22.88 -8.10
C THR A 47 35.29 22.67 -7.17
N VAL A 48 34.97 21.45 -6.73
CA VAL A 48 33.78 21.15 -5.91
C VAL A 48 34.17 20.40 -4.64
N ASP A 49 33.54 20.74 -3.53
CA ASP A 49 33.67 19.99 -2.27
C ASP A 49 33.23 18.53 -2.45
N THR A 50 33.93 17.62 -1.79
CA THR A 50 33.60 16.18 -1.88
C THR A 50 32.89 15.75 -0.60
N PHE A 51 31.70 15.14 -0.74
CA PHE A 51 30.95 14.59 0.36
C PHE A 51 30.62 13.11 0.07
N THR A 52 31.11 12.20 0.91
CA THR A 52 31.02 10.75 0.72
C THR A 52 30.53 10.05 1.99
N PHE A 53 29.99 8.85 1.83
CA PHE A 53 29.43 8.04 2.91
C PHE A 53 30.00 6.63 2.88
N GLU A 54 30.10 6.01 4.08
CA GLU A 54 30.51 4.62 4.27
C GLU A 54 29.62 3.99 5.35
N THR A 55 29.21 2.73 5.18
CA THR A 55 28.54 1.94 6.22
C THR A 55 29.20 0.60 6.41
N GLY A 56 29.17 0.08 7.64
CA GLY A 56 29.60 -1.28 7.96
C GLY A 56 28.58 -2.34 7.53
N SER A 57 28.87 -3.58 7.87
CA SER A 57 28.01 -4.74 7.57
C SER A 57 26.65 -4.64 8.23
N ALA A 58 25.66 -5.37 7.71
CA ALA A 58 24.34 -5.50 8.32
C ALA A 58 24.44 -6.10 9.73
N LEU A 59 23.55 -5.65 10.60
CA LEU A 59 23.36 -6.21 11.94
C LEU A 59 22.46 -7.43 11.85
N ASN A 60 22.93 -8.56 12.34
CA ASN A 60 22.17 -9.80 12.40
C ASN A 60 22.28 -10.41 13.80
N LEU A 61 21.13 -10.67 14.44
CA LEU A 61 21.04 -11.46 15.65
C LEU A 61 20.11 -12.63 15.37
N SER A 62 20.61 -13.86 15.58
CA SER A 62 19.82 -15.07 15.49
C SER A 62 20.05 -15.87 16.76
N LEU A 63 19.02 -16.11 17.53
CA LEU A 63 19.09 -16.75 18.82
C LEU A 63 18.58 -18.19 18.75
N ASN A 64 19.37 -19.10 19.30
CA ASN A 64 18.98 -20.49 19.52
C ASN A 64 18.86 -20.77 21.03
N GLN A 65 18.44 -21.96 21.41
CA GLN A 65 18.28 -22.33 22.81
C GLN A 65 19.57 -22.19 23.65
N GLU A 66 20.73 -22.35 23.04
CA GLU A 66 22.03 -22.26 23.75
C GLU A 66 22.31 -20.82 24.19
N ASN A 67 21.77 -19.81 23.50
CA ASN A 67 21.97 -18.41 23.85
C ASN A 67 21.28 -18.03 25.17
N PHE A 68 20.31 -18.81 25.63
CA PHE A 68 19.56 -18.59 26.86
C PHE A 68 20.06 -19.41 28.05
N ALA A 69 21.13 -20.22 27.85
CA ALA A 69 21.69 -21.02 28.94
C ALA A 69 22.24 -20.11 30.04
N SER A 70 22.07 -20.54 31.29
CA SER A 70 22.58 -19.83 32.46
C SER A 70 24.10 -19.56 32.32
N GLY A 71 24.50 -18.34 32.63
CA GLY A 71 25.89 -17.92 32.49
C GLY A 71 26.33 -17.48 31.09
N LYS A 72 25.49 -17.63 30.05
CA LYS A 72 25.74 -16.99 28.75
C LYS A 72 25.61 -15.49 28.89
N GLY A 73 26.37 -14.72 28.14
CA GLY A 73 26.30 -13.28 28.11
C GLY A 73 25.27 -12.77 27.11
N ASN A 74 25.15 -11.45 27.06
CA ASN A 74 24.38 -10.76 26.04
C ASN A 74 24.90 -11.11 24.64
N GLN A 75 24.01 -11.13 23.66
CA GLN A 75 24.40 -11.25 22.25
C GLN A 75 24.38 -9.86 21.61
N THR A 76 25.43 -9.51 20.88
CA THR A 76 25.57 -8.16 20.30
C THR A 76 25.92 -8.22 18.83
N GLY A 77 25.35 -7.29 18.08
CA GLY A 77 25.77 -6.96 16.72
C GLY A 77 26.25 -5.51 16.67
N THR A 78 27.34 -5.24 15.96
CA THR A 78 27.90 -3.88 15.83
C THR A 78 28.09 -3.52 14.37
N THR A 79 27.89 -2.24 14.06
CA THR A 79 28.16 -1.67 12.74
C THR A 79 28.47 -0.18 12.88
N PHE A 80 28.81 0.48 11.79
CA PHE A 80 29.11 1.91 11.79
C PHE A 80 28.56 2.61 10.55
N ALA A 81 28.46 3.94 10.63
CA ALA A 81 28.28 4.83 9.49
C ALA A 81 29.27 5.98 9.57
N LYS A 82 29.78 6.44 8.41
CA LYS A 82 30.65 7.61 8.31
C LYS A 82 30.12 8.59 7.27
N ALA A 83 30.23 9.89 7.60
CA ALA A 83 30.08 11.00 6.68
C ALA A 83 31.43 11.71 6.56
N MET A 84 31.95 11.87 5.36
CA MET A 84 33.28 12.43 5.07
C MET A 84 33.13 13.62 4.13
N LEU A 85 33.38 14.83 4.65
CA LEU A 85 33.38 16.07 3.89
C LEU A 85 34.79 16.59 3.72
N THR A 86 35.17 16.87 2.47
CA THR A 86 36.45 17.51 2.12
C THR A 86 36.18 18.79 1.34
N ALA A 87 36.63 19.91 1.90
CA ALA A 87 36.57 21.21 1.26
C ALA A 87 37.68 21.31 0.20
N ASN A 88 37.31 21.72 -0.99
CA ASN A 88 38.26 21.89 -2.12
C ASN A 88 39.08 23.17 -1.99
N ASN A 89 38.54 24.19 -1.35
CA ASN A 89 39.23 25.45 -1.14
C ASN A 89 39.38 25.74 0.36
N LYS A 90 40.62 25.76 0.85
CA LYS A 90 40.95 25.98 2.26
C LYS A 90 40.55 27.36 2.82
N THR A 91 40.16 28.29 1.96
CA THR A 91 39.73 29.65 2.36
C THR A 91 38.22 29.70 2.62
N ASN A 92 37.44 28.75 2.12
CA ASN A 92 36.00 28.70 2.29
C ASN A 92 35.60 27.54 3.20
N THR A 93 34.56 27.74 4.01
CA THR A 93 33.94 26.69 4.79
C THR A 93 33.00 25.89 3.89
N ALA A 94 33.26 24.60 3.72
CA ALA A 94 32.31 23.65 3.14
C ALA A 94 31.28 23.29 4.21
N THR A 95 30.00 23.30 3.85
CA THR A 95 28.89 22.90 4.72
C THR A 95 27.97 21.97 3.96
N GLU A 96 27.68 20.82 4.54
CA GLU A 96 26.76 19.83 3.99
C GLU A 96 25.86 19.27 5.08
N HIS A 97 24.76 18.62 4.68
CA HIS A 97 23.81 18.00 5.59
C HIS A 97 23.61 16.55 5.19
N TYR A 98 23.30 15.71 6.20
CA TYR A 98 23.01 14.30 5.96
C TYR A 98 22.01 13.73 6.95
N TYR A 99 21.47 12.58 6.58
CA TYR A 99 20.54 11.80 7.37
C TYR A 99 21.13 10.42 7.64
N LEU A 100 20.89 9.90 8.84
CA LEU A 100 21.29 8.55 9.23
C LEU A 100 20.07 7.80 9.75
N TYR A 101 19.87 6.60 9.23
CA TYR A 101 18.76 5.72 9.57
C TYR A 101 19.24 4.33 9.94
N LEU A 102 18.51 3.66 10.85
CA LEU A 102 18.54 2.20 11.01
C LEU A 102 17.31 1.61 10.33
N SER A 103 17.52 0.82 9.29
CA SER A 103 16.47 0.09 8.58
C SER A 103 16.40 -1.34 9.10
N ILE A 104 15.36 -1.66 9.88
CA ILE A 104 15.08 -2.98 10.44
C ILE A 104 14.22 -3.75 9.43
N SER A 105 14.80 -4.71 8.74
CA SER A 105 14.12 -5.53 7.74
C SER A 105 13.44 -6.76 8.35
N GLU A 106 13.89 -7.22 9.51
CA GLU A 106 13.30 -8.32 10.25
C GLU A 106 13.48 -8.08 11.75
N ASN A 107 12.44 -8.22 12.51
CA ASN A 107 12.46 -8.30 13.97
C ASN A 107 11.28 -9.15 14.43
N THR A 108 11.58 -10.36 14.87
CA THR A 108 10.58 -11.30 15.36
C THR A 108 10.56 -11.41 16.89
N PHE A 109 11.41 -10.64 17.58
CA PHE A 109 11.50 -10.63 19.05
C PHE A 109 10.22 -10.09 19.70
N THR A 110 9.95 -10.58 20.92
CA THR A 110 8.84 -10.16 21.76
C THR A 110 9.31 -9.99 23.20
N TYR A 111 8.57 -9.24 23.99
CA TYR A 111 8.78 -9.18 25.43
C TYR A 111 8.44 -10.54 26.05
N THR A 112 9.34 -11.11 26.83
CA THR A 112 9.14 -12.44 27.45
C THR A 112 8.84 -12.37 28.95
N GLN A 113 9.10 -11.23 29.59
CA GLN A 113 8.89 -11.03 31.02
C GLN A 113 7.69 -10.11 31.27
N ASP A 114 7.79 -8.87 30.91
CA ASP A 114 6.74 -7.88 30.93
C ASP A 114 6.96 -6.86 29.81
N ALA A 115 5.92 -6.08 29.47
CA ALA A 115 5.93 -5.13 28.36
C ALA A 115 6.92 -3.95 28.56
N ASN A 116 7.58 -3.84 29.71
CA ASN A 116 8.51 -2.76 30.05
C ASN A 116 9.97 -3.20 30.09
N THR A 117 10.22 -4.51 30.13
CA THR A 117 11.56 -5.08 30.17
C THR A 117 12.07 -5.37 28.76
N PRO A 118 12.97 -4.54 28.20
CA PRO A 118 13.41 -4.67 26.82
C PRO A 118 14.27 -5.92 26.63
N GLU A 119 13.99 -6.65 25.54
CA GLU A 119 14.83 -7.78 25.11
C GLU A 119 15.96 -7.31 24.20
N ILE A 120 15.71 -6.23 23.40
CA ILE A 120 16.70 -5.68 22.46
C ILE A 120 16.89 -4.19 22.70
N LEU A 121 18.13 -3.80 22.95
CA LEU A 121 18.56 -2.42 23.11
C LEU A 121 19.46 -1.95 21.97
N LEU A 122 19.22 -0.73 21.49
CA LEU A 122 20.01 -0.02 20.48
C LEU A 122 20.85 1.07 21.15
N SER A 123 22.18 0.98 21.07
CA SER A 123 23.11 2.03 21.49
C SER A 123 23.78 2.68 20.28
N ILE A 124 23.92 3.99 20.31
CA ILE A 124 24.50 4.79 19.23
C ILE A 124 25.50 5.76 19.83
N LYS A 125 26.74 5.73 19.36
CA LYS A 125 27.85 6.55 19.86
C LYS A 125 28.61 7.21 18.71
N ASP A 126 29.08 8.43 18.93
CA ASP A 126 30.03 9.07 18.02
C ASP A 126 31.46 8.48 18.18
N ALA A 127 32.40 8.95 17.36
CA ALA A 127 33.80 8.53 17.42
C ALA A 127 34.49 8.81 18.77
N SER A 128 33.96 9.76 19.55
CA SER A 128 34.47 10.12 20.88
C SER A 128 33.74 9.36 22.00
N ASN A 129 32.93 8.35 21.68
CA ASN A 129 32.08 7.58 22.60
C ASN A 129 30.94 8.38 23.28
N ASN A 130 30.62 9.58 22.78
CA ASN A 130 29.44 10.30 23.26
C ASN A 130 28.18 9.57 22.74
N GLU A 131 27.28 9.28 23.66
CA GLU A 131 26.10 8.49 23.37
C GLU A 131 24.89 9.35 23.02
N ILE A 132 24.15 8.98 21.99
CA ILE A 132 22.82 9.55 21.72
C ILE A 132 21.83 8.92 22.71
N THR A 133 21.16 9.75 23.49
CA THR A 133 20.20 9.33 24.52
C THR A 133 18.76 9.78 24.23
N THR A 134 18.54 10.46 23.09
CA THR A 134 17.22 10.93 22.68
C THR A 134 16.99 10.62 21.21
N LEU A 135 15.95 9.84 20.91
CA LEU A 135 15.43 9.58 19.56
C LEU A 135 13.91 9.69 19.59
N THR A 136 13.35 10.30 18.55
CA THR A 136 11.90 10.45 18.45
C THR A 136 11.22 9.08 18.38
N GLY A 137 10.20 8.88 19.22
CA GLY A 137 9.39 7.65 19.23
C GLY A 137 10.04 6.43 19.86
N LEU A 138 11.23 6.59 20.49
CA LEU A 138 11.90 5.53 21.24
C LEU A 138 12.16 5.94 22.68
N THR A 139 12.11 4.96 23.59
CA THR A 139 12.41 5.15 25.01
C THR A 139 13.84 4.66 25.28
N TYR A 140 14.68 5.53 25.84
CA TYR A 140 16.01 5.17 26.31
C TYR A 140 15.90 4.51 27.68
N LYS A 141 16.47 3.32 27.83
CA LYS A 141 16.39 2.53 29.06
C LYS A 141 17.77 2.13 29.57
N THR A 142 17.85 1.88 30.87
CA THR A 142 18.98 1.24 31.55
C THR A 142 18.44 0.00 32.23
N VAL A 143 19.02 -1.15 31.94
CA VAL A 143 18.66 -2.44 32.55
C VAL A 143 19.88 -3.12 33.11
N THR A 144 19.68 -4.05 34.04
CA THR A 144 20.75 -4.90 34.58
C THR A 144 20.60 -6.29 33.96
N ASP A 145 21.63 -6.79 33.31
CA ASP A 145 21.66 -8.14 32.74
C ASP A 145 21.81 -9.22 33.82
N GLY A 146 21.70 -10.47 33.43
CA GLY A 146 21.81 -11.62 34.33
C GLY A 146 23.18 -11.82 34.96
N LYS A 147 24.21 -11.04 34.57
CA LYS A 147 25.56 -11.01 35.17
C LYS A 147 25.79 -9.78 36.06
N GLY A 148 24.78 -8.94 36.25
CA GLY A 148 24.87 -7.71 37.03
C GLY A 148 25.44 -6.52 36.27
N ALA A 149 25.67 -6.61 34.95
CA ALA A 149 26.15 -5.50 34.15
C ALA A 149 25.02 -4.56 33.76
N SER A 150 25.29 -3.23 33.82
CA SER A 150 24.35 -2.21 33.37
C SER A 150 24.42 -2.05 31.85
N ILE A 151 23.32 -2.34 31.17
CA ILE A 151 23.16 -2.19 29.71
C ILE A 151 22.24 -1.01 29.44
N LYS A 152 22.65 -0.14 28.51
CA LYS A 152 21.92 1.09 28.17
C LYS A 152 21.59 1.15 26.69
N GLY A 153 20.48 1.74 26.32
CA GLY A 153 20.09 1.98 24.94
C GLY A 153 18.61 2.20 24.77
N PHE A 154 18.19 2.41 23.53
CA PHE A 154 16.79 2.53 23.14
C PHE A 154 16.13 1.16 23.04
N ASP A 155 14.96 1.04 23.62
CA ASP A 155 14.15 -0.17 23.52
C ASP A 155 13.62 -0.32 22.08
N ILE A 156 14.12 -1.33 21.37
CA ILE A 156 13.69 -1.69 20.03
C ILE A 156 13.15 -3.12 19.95
N THR A 157 12.73 -3.70 21.06
CA THR A 157 12.32 -5.10 21.18
C THR A 157 11.31 -5.54 20.13
N THR A 158 10.31 -4.71 19.86
CA THR A 158 9.25 -5.01 18.87
C THR A 158 9.25 -4.01 17.70
N LYS A 159 10.31 -3.23 17.55
CA LYS A 159 10.38 -2.22 16.50
C LYS A 159 10.79 -2.85 15.17
N SER A 160 10.16 -2.38 14.11
CA SER A 160 10.47 -2.73 12.72
C SER A 160 10.48 -1.47 11.87
N GLY A 161 11.01 -1.57 10.65
CA GLY A 161 11.01 -0.46 9.71
C GLY A 161 12.16 0.52 9.92
N LEU A 162 11.93 1.78 9.60
CA LEU A 162 12.96 2.82 9.56
C LEU A 162 12.98 3.61 10.88
N ILE A 163 14.13 3.65 11.54
CA ILE A 163 14.41 4.50 12.71
C ILE A 163 15.34 5.61 12.27
N THR A 164 14.91 6.87 12.41
CA THR A 164 15.76 8.03 12.15
C THR A 164 16.72 8.23 13.33
N ILE A 165 18.02 8.07 13.07
CA ILE A 165 19.09 8.32 14.05
C ILE A 165 19.50 9.78 14.01
N LEU A 166 19.81 10.30 12.80
CA LEU A 166 20.14 11.72 12.59
C LEU A 166 19.21 12.30 11.55
N ASN A 167 18.68 13.47 11.86
CA ASN A 167 17.78 14.20 10.98
C ASN A 167 18.43 15.55 10.62
N ASN A 168 18.79 15.73 9.35
CA ASN A 168 19.42 16.93 8.83
C ASN A 168 20.69 17.35 9.60
N ARG A 169 21.59 16.38 9.84
CA ARG A 169 22.84 16.63 10.57
C ARG A 169 23.77 17.48 9.70
N GLU A 170 24.16 18.62 10.23
CA GLU A 170 25.15 19.50 9.59
C GLU A 170 26.58 19.02 9.86
N ILE A 171 27.41 19.03 8.84
CA ILE A 171 28.86 18.82 8.88
C ILE A 171 29.57 19.97 8.18
N THR A 172 30.53 20.60 8.86
CA THR A 172 31.27 21.76 8.33
C THR A 172 32.78 21.55 8.47
N THR A 173 33.52 22.02 7.49
CA THR A 173 34.99 21.99 7.51
C THR A 173 35.60 23.00 6.55
N THR A 174 36.82 23.44 6.82
CA THR A 174 37.67 24.22 5.90
C THR A 174 38.78 23.35 5.23
N SER A 175 38.85 22.08 5.60
CA SER A 175 39.82 21.12 5.03
C SER A 175 39.18 19.75 4.79
N SER A 176 39.16 18.90 5.80
CA SER A 176 38.45 17.63 5.79
C SER A 176 37.91 17.30 7.18
N LYS A 177 36.75 16.68 7.24
CA LYS A 177 36.11 16.20 8.48
C LYS A 177 35.41 14.88 8.23
N THR A 178 35.59 13.98 9.17
CA THR A 178 34.85 12.72 9.22
C THR A 178 34.05 12.67 10.50
N GLU A 179 32.73 12.43 10.38
CA GLU A 179 31.87 12.06 11.50
C GLU A 179 31.60 10.56 11.40
N GLN A 180 31.85 9.82 12.47
CA GLN A 180 31.58 8.38 12.55
C GLN A 180 30.58 8.11 13.67
N TRP A 181 29.63 7.23 13.37
CA TRP A 181 28.59 6.76 14.28
C TRP A 181 28.70 5.24 14.44
N ASN A 182 28.95 4.80 15.65
CA ASN A 182 29.02 3.36 15.98
C ASN A 182 27.67 2.95 16.57
N VAL A 183 27.10 1.89 16.00
CA VAL A 183 25.77 1.38 16.36
C VAL A 183 25.91 -0.05 16.87
N THR A 184 25.36 -0.30 18.04
CA THR A 184 25.34 -1.61 18.69
C THR A 184 23.91 -2.00 18.99
N VAL A 185 23.52 -3.19 18.59
CA VAL A 185 22.26 -3.83 19.01
C VAL A 185 22.60 -4.97 19.96
N THR A 186 21.95 -4.98 21.13
CA THR A 186 22.22 -5.94 22.19
C THR A 186 20.93 -6.68 22.54
N PHE A 187 20.92 -8.00 22.40
CA PHE A 187 19.98 -8.85 23.10
C PHE A 187 20.46 -9.01 24.56
N VAL A 188 19.60 -8.62 25.50
CA VAL A 188 19.92 -8.66 26.92
C VAL A 188 19.54 -10.01 27.50
N ASN A 189 20.52 -10.76 28.02
CA ASN A 189 20.26 -12.01 28.72
C ASN A 189 20.06 -11.73 30.21
N TYR A 190 18.85 -11.96 30.73
CA TYR A 190 18.49 -11.69 32.14
C TYR A 190 18.68 -12.88 33.08
N ASN A 191 19.19 -14.04 32.60
CA ASN A 191 19.19 -15.30 33.33
C ASN A 191 17.78 -15.74 33.80
N SER A 192 16.76 -15.34 33.07
CA SER A 192 15.36 -15.67 33.29
C SER A 192 14.79 -16.44 32.11
N ASN A 193 13.54 -16.86 32.19
CA ASN A 193 12.92 -17.59 31.08
C ASN A 193 12.62 -16.66 29.88
N GLN A 194 13.54 -16.59 28.93
CA GLN A 194 13.40 -15.89 27.66
C GLN A 194 13.20 -16.85 26.47
N ALA A 195 12.83 -18.12 26.73
CA ALA A 195 12.69 -19.16 25.71
C ALA A 195 11.69 -18.80 24.58
N GLY A 196 10.74 -17.89 24.84
CA GLY A 196 9.84 -17.35 23.82
C GLY A 196 10.54 -16.63 22.66
N ASN A 197 11.81 -16.25 22.85
CA ASN A 197 12.66 -15.66 21.81
C ASN A 197 13.63 -16.66 21.14
N ALA A 198 13.57 -17.94 21.47
CA ALA A 198 14.35 -18.97 20.79
C ALA A 198 13.90 -19.13 19.33
N GLY A 199 14.85 -19.17 18.40
CA GLY A 199 14.58 -19.22 16.96
C GLY A 199 14.14 -17.89 16.34
N LYS A 200 14.13 -16.80 17.11
CA LYS A 200 13.82 -15.44 16.66
C LYS A 200 15.02 -14.75 16.04
N ASN A 201 14.75 -13.83 15.10
CA ASN A 201 15.76 -13.13 14.33
C ASN A 201 15.57 -11.61 14.40
N PHE A 202 16.69 -10.91 14.32
CA PHE A 202 16.74 -9.47 14.08
C PHE A 202 17.74 -9.20 12.96
N THR A 203 17.32 -8.47 11.95
CA THR A 203 18.16 -8.04 10.83
C THR A 203 17.94 -6.56 10.56
N ALA A 204 19.02 -5.79 10.54
CA ALA A 204 18.98 -4.37 10.25
C ALA A 204 20.24 -3.90 9.53
N LYS A 205 20.17 -2.75 8.85
CA LYS A 205 21.32 -2.06 8.25
C LYS A 205 21.27 -0.57 8.50
N LEU A 206 22.42 0.07 8.53
CA LEU A 206 22.50 1.53 8.49
C LEU A 206 22.33 2.04 7.06
N MET A 207 21.66 3.16 6.95
CA MET A 207 21.52 3.93 5.71
C MET A 207 21.93 5.37 6.01
N ILE A 208 22.89 5.90 5.27
CA ILE A 208 23.37 7.27 5.39
C ILE A 208 23.32 7.94 4.03
N GLN A 209 22.74 9.14 3.95
CA GLN A 209 22.52 9.81 2.68
C GLN A 209 22.30 11.32 2.85
N LYS A 210 22.44 12.05 1.74
CA LYS A 210 22.26 13.49 1.71
C LYS A 210 20.80 13.94 1.75
N GLU A 211 19.91 13.16 1.14
CA GLU A 211 18.50 13.50 1.02
C GLU A 211 17.67 12.80 2.10
N LYS A 212 16.61 13.45 2.57
CA LYS A 212 15.66 12.85 3.51
C LYS A 212 14.88 11.72 2.83
N ILE A 213 14.79 10.55 3.48
CA ILE A 213 13.85 9.51 3.07
C ILE A 213 12.44 9.97 3.42
N THR A 214 11.56 10.03 2.43
CA THR A 214 10.13 10.19 2.64
C THR A 214 9.49 8.81 2.70
N LEU A 215 8.93 8.43 3.83
CA LEU A 215 8.17 7.18 3.93
C LEU A 215 6.89 7.28 3.09
N LEU A 216 6.46 6.18 2.51
CA LEU A 216 5.24 6.16 1.72
C LEU A 216 4.02 6.58 2.54
N ALA A 217 3.94 6.14 3.80
CA ALA A 217 2.86 6.57 4.71
C ALA A 217 2.88 8.09 4.93
N ASP A 218 4.07 8.68 5.17
CA ASP A 218 4.22 10.14 5.35
C ASP A 218 3.86 10.89 4.06
N TRP A 219 4.24 10.36 2.89
CA TRP A 219 3.85 10.94 1.62
C TRP A 219 2.34 10.94 1.43
N VAL A 220 1.65 9.82 1.70
CA VAL A 220 0.19 9.76 1.64
C VAL A 220 -0.44 10.75 2.62
N ILE A 221 0.01 10.76 3.87
CA ILE A 221 -0.52 11.67 4.90
C ILE A 221 -0.30 13.14 4.50
N SER A 222 0.83 13.47 3.87
CA SER A 222 1.12 14.83 3.40
C SER A 222 0.18 15.33 2.29
N GLN A 223 -0.54 14.42 1.63
CA GLN A 223 -1.59 14.81 0.68
C GLN A 223 -2.87 15.34 1.38
N TYR A 224 -3.04 15.06 2.68
CA TYR A 224 -4.11 15.63 3.48
C TYR A 224 -3.74 17.04 3.95
N THR A 225 -4.44 18.04 3.42
CA THR A 225 -4.14 19.47 3.66
C THR A 225 -4.70 20.02 4.98
N GLY A 226 -5.41 19.19 5.75
CA GLY A 226 -6.21 19.60 6.90
C GLY A 226 -7.70 19.73 6.58
N THR A 227 -8.07 19.69 5.30
CA THR A 227 -9.46 19.73 4.83
C THR A 227 -9.87 18.35 4.33
N GLN A 228 -11.02 17.87 4.78
CA GLN A 228 -11.58 16.59 4.37
C GLN A 228 -11.92 16.59 2.88
N GLY A 229 -11.37 15.63 2.14
CA GLY A 229 -11.63 15.43 0.71
C GLY A 229 -10.67 16.15 -0.23
N ASP A 230 -9.79 17.01 0.27
CA ASP A 230 -8.71 17.52 -0.55
C ASP A 230 -7.84 16.34 -1.02
N ASN A 231 -7.48 16.33 -2.31
CA ASN A 231 -6.80 15.22 -2.97
C ASN A 231 -7.53 13.86 -2.83
N ALA A 232 -8.85 13.88 -2.67
CA ALA A 232 -9.68 12.70 -2.40
C ALA A 232 -9.28 11.91 -1.13
N LEU A 233 -8.59 12.54 -0.20
CA LEU A 233 -8.12 11.92 1.04
C LEU A 233 -8.92 12.41 2.25
N TYR A 234 -9.30 11.46 3.11
CA TYR A 234 -10.10 11.71 4.31
C TYR A 234 -9.40 11.16 5.54
N TYR A 235 -9.31 11.99 6.59
CA TYR A 235 -8.82 11.57 7.89
C TYR A 235 -9.99 11.11 8.77
N HIS A 236 -10.08 9.80 9.00
CA HIS A 236 -11.18 9.14 9.70
C HIS A 236 -11.03 9.25 11.23
N ASN A 237 -10.89 10.47 11.74
CA ASN A 237 -10.88 10.74 13.17
C ASN A 237 -12.31 10.74 13.76
N SER A 238 -12.42 10.99 15.07
CA SER A 238 -13.69 11.02 15.80
C SER A 238 -14.64 12.14 15.34
N THR A 239 -14.14 13.18 14.64
CA THR A 239 -14.92 14.32 14.20
C THR A 239 -15.49 14.16 12.77
N LEU A 240 -14.98 13.22 11.99
CA LEU A 240 -15.47 12.97 10.63
C LEU A 240 -16.86 12.33 10.68
N THR A 241 -17.86 13.06 10.18
CA THR A 241 -19.23 12.57 10.12
C THR A 241 -19.31 11.29 9.28
N ASN A 242 -19.91 10.24 9.83
CA ASN A 242 -20.04 8.90 9.23
C ASN A 242 -18.71 8.20 8.92
N GLY A 243 -17.58 8.74 9.34
CA GLY A 243 -16.28 8.11 9.21
C GLY A 243 -16.10 6.89 10.14
N ALA A 244 -15.02 6.13 9.93
CA ALA A 244 -14.68 4.94 10.71
C ALA A 244 -14.32 5.28 12.18
N GLY A 245 -13.72 6.44 12.44
CA GLY A 245 -13.28 6.88 13.76
C GLY A 245 -12.00 6.19 14.26
N ASP A 246 -11.21 5.62 13.35
CA ASP A 246 -10.02 4.80 13.64
C ASP A 246 -8.69 5.53 13.43
N ASN A 247 -8.75 6.84 13.17
CA ASN A 247 -7.60 7.69 12.85
C ASN A 247 -6.81 7.25 11.60
N SER A 248 -7.43 6.49 10.69
CA SER A 248 -6.84 6.17 9.40
C SER A 248 -7.00 7.32 8.41
N TYR A 249 -6.11 7.38 7.42
CA TYR A 249 -6.27 8.21 6.22
C TYR A 249 -6.71 7.32 5.08
N ARG A 250 -7.84 7.61 4.43
CA ARG A 250 -8.41 6.77 3.37
C ARG A 250 -8.76 7.59 2.14
N TYR A 251 -8.46 7.04 0.96
CA TYR A 251 -8.89 7.60 -0.31
C TYR A 251 -10.35 7.26 -0.56
N ALA A 252 -11.15 8.27 -0.96
CA ALA A 252 -12.58 8.12 -1.23
C ALA A 252 -13.03 9.00 -2.40
N GLY A 253 -14.06 8.54 -3.12
CA GLY A 253 -14.64 9.22 -4.28
C GLY A 253 -14.47 8.43 -5.57
N GLY A 254 -14.94 8.98 -6.67
CA GLY A 254 -14.78 8.40 -8.00
C GLY A 254 -13.51 8.88 -8.72
N ASP A 255 -13.03 8.09 -9.66
CA ASP A 255 -11.92 8.48 -10.53
C ASP A 255 -12.31 9.60 -11.48
N TYR A 256 -13.60 9.67 -11.84
CA TYR A 256 -14.19 10.69 -12.68
C TYR A 256 -15.18 11.53 -11.88
N VAL A 257 -15.15 12.85 -12.07
CA VAL A 257 -16.05 13.78 -11.39
C VAL A 257 -16.73 14.67 -12.42
N LEU A 258 -18.06 14.86 -12.27
CA LEU A 258 -18.82 15.79 -13.10
C LEU A 258 -18.34 17.22 -12.90
N THR A 259 -17.97 17.88 -13.99
CA THR A 259 -17.76 19.33 -14.03
C THR A 259 -19.09 20.06 -13.89
N ASP A 260 -19.06 21.38 -13.77
CA ASP A 260 -20.30 22.17 -13.78
C ASP A 260 -21.04 22.06 -15.12
N ALA A 261 -20.33 21.93 -16.25
CA ALA A 261 -20.94 21.64 -17.56
C ALA A 261 -21.60 20.25 -17.58
N GLY A 262 -20.96 19.24 -16.98
CA GLY A 262 -21.55 17.91 -16.84
C GLY A 262 -22.80 17.91 -15.96
N LYS A 263 -22.76 18.61 -14.82
CA LYS A 263 -23.94 18.78 -13.94
C LYS A 263 -25.09 19.51 -14.64
N ALA A 264 -24.77 20.52 -15.48
CA ALA A 264 -25.78 21.28 -16.25
C ALA A 264 -26.55 20.40 -17.25
N THR A 265 -26.04 19.23 -17.66
CA THR A 265 -26.80 18.26 -18.45
C THR A 265 -27.92 17.58 -17.66
N GLY A 266 -27.98 17.78 -16.35
CA GLY A 266 -28.86 17.06 -15.43
C GLY A 266 -28.43 15.59 -15.28
N ALA A 267 -27.19 15.25 -15.63
CA ALA A 267 -26.64 13.91 -15.48
C ALA A 267 -26.11 13.67 -14.07
N THR A 268 -26.02 12.39 -13.71
CA THR A 268 -25.30 11.90 -12.53
C THR A 268 -24.26 10.88 -12.99
N MET A 269 -23.27 10.61 -12.15
CA MET A 269 -22.35 9.49 -12.37
C MET A 269 -22.95 8.15 -11.89
N MET A 270 -23.97 8.23 -11.06
CA MET A 270 -24.66 7.07 -10.49
C MET A 270 -25.59 6.44 -11.53
N ILE A 271 -25.49 5.15 -11.74
CA ILE A 271 -26.34 4.39 -12.65
C ILE A 271 -27.23 3.48 -11.79
N GLY A 272 -28.54 3.72 -11.84
CA GLY A 272 -29.49 2.94 -11.05
C GLY A 272 -29.85 1.60 -11.68
N TYR A 273 -30.21 0.64 -10.85
CA TYR A 273 -30.83 -0.61 -11.24
C TYR A 273 -32.31 -0.36 -11.66
N ASN A 274 -32.83 -1.16 -12.57
CA ASN A 274 -34.23 -1.10 -13.07
C ASN A 274 -34.65 0.23 -13.71
N ASN A 275 -33.76 0.94 -14.41
CA ASN A 275 -34.09 2.19 -15.12
C ASN A 275 -34.66 3.31 -14.23
N THR A 276 -34.53 3.23 -12.91
CA THR A 276 -35.03 4.26 -12.00
C THR A 276 -34.18 5.52 -12.01
N VAL A 277 -32.93 5.46 -12.50
CA VAL A 277 -32.06 6.62 -12.73
C VAL A 277 -31.95 6.86 -14.23
N THR A 278 -32.79 7.70 -14.76
CA THR A 278 -32.82 8.13 -16.18
C THR A 278 -31.77 9.19 -16.50
N THR A 279 -30.92 9.54 -15.55
CA THR A 279 -30.04 10.71 -15.58
C THR A 279 -28.55 10.39 -15.62
N ALA A 280 -28.16 9.14 -15.93
CA ALA A 280 -26.75 8.80 -16.10
C ALA A 280 -26.10 9.65 -17.21
N LEU A 281 -24.83 10.03 -17.01
CA LEU A 281 -24.05 10.72 -18.05
C LEU A 281 -23.77 9.80 -19.24
N ILE A 282 -23.49 8.51 -18.98
CA ILE A 282 -23.20 7.50 -19.99
C ILE A 282 -24.21 6.36 -19.82
N ASP A 283 -24.98 6.11 -20.86
CA ASP A 283 -25.96 5.04 -20.95
C ASP A 283 -25.41 3.85 -21.75
N PHE A 284 -25.76 2.64 -21.34
CA PHE A 284 -25.37 1.39 -22.00
C PHE A 284 -26.54 0.74 -22.75
N TYR A 285 -26.28 0.22 -23.94
CA TYR A 285 -27.28 -0.38 -24.81
C TYR A 285 -26.85 -1.75 -25.32
N CYS A 286 -27.81 -2.71 -25.36
CA CYS A 286 -27.68 -3.99 -26.10
C CYS A 286 -28.78 -4.04 -27.17
N ASN A 287 -28.41 -4.25 -28.44
CA ASN A 287 -29.34 -4.28 -29.58
C ASN A 287 -30.35 -3.11 -29.56
N GLY A 288 -29.88 -1.90 -29.25
CA GLY A 288 -30.72 -0.69 -29.22
C GLY A 288 -31.59 -0.55 -27.98
N THR A 289 -31.59 -1.50 -27.06
CA THR A 289 -32.34 -1.42 -25.81
C THR A 289 -31.41 -0.95 -24.69
N LYS A 290 -31.78 0.13 -23.99
CA LYS A 290 -31.03 0.63 -22.83
C LYS A 290 -31.00 -0.41 -21.72
N GLN A 291 -29.82 -0.63 -21.17
CA GLN A 291 -29.55 -1.58 -20.10
C GLN A 291 -29.08 -0.88 -18.84
N TYR A 292 -29.09 -1.60 -17.71
CA TYR A 292 -28.55 -1.15 -16.44
C TYR A 292 -27.06 -1.53 -16.28
N VAL A 293 -26.39 -0.92 -15.34
CA VAL A 293 -25.01 -1.29 -14.96
C VAL A 293 -24.94 -2.76 -14.58
N GLY A 294 -23.88 -3.45 -15.01
CA GLY A 294 -23.70 -4.87 -14.77
C GLY A 294 -24.52 -5.78 -15.70
N TYR A 295 -25.30 -5.22 -16.64
CA TYR A 295 -25.95 -6.06 -17.64
C TYR A 295 -24.92 -6.67 -18.60
N ARG A 296 -25.13 -7.93 -18.95
CA ARG A 296 -24.29 -8.66 -19.92
C ARG A 296 -25.01 -8.77 -21.23
N CYS A 297 -24.49 -8.13 -22.26
CA CYS A 297 -24.90 -8.46 -23.61
C CYS A 297 -24.38 -9.85 -23.98
N SER A 298 -25.15 -10.65 -24.70
CA SER A 298 -24.63 -11.87 -25.30
C SER A 298 -23.59 -11.51 -26.37
N SER A 299 -22.68 -12.44 -26.66
CA SER A 299 -21.63 -12.24 -27.69
C SER A 299 -22.19 -11.99 -29.10
N SER A 300 -23.47 -12.32 -29.34
CA SER A 300 -24.19 -12.07 -30.60
C SER A 300 -24.92 -10.72 -30.64
N GLN A 301 -24.95 -9.97 -29.53
CA GLN A 301 -25.64 -8.69 -29.46
C GLN A 301 -24.67 -7.53 -29.72
N THR A 302 -25.11 -6.57 -30.55
CA THR A 302 -24.41 -5.30 -30.71
C THR A 302 -24.59 -4.47 -29.45
N HIS A 303 -23.49 -3.99 -28.88
CA HIS A 303 -23.52 -3.10 -27.71
C HIS A 303 -22.86 -1.77 -28.04
N TYR A 304 -23.28 -0.73 -27.36
CA TYR A 304 -22.68 0.60 -27.44
C TYR A 304 -23.05 1.47 -26.24
N TYR A 305 -22.33 2.56 -26.11
CA TYR A 305 -22.53 3.57 -25.06
C TYR A 305 -22.89 4.89 -25.69
N LEU A 306 -23.78 5.66 -25.05
CA LEU A 306 -24.14 7.02 -25.44
C LEU A 306 -23.87 7.98 -24.28
N ILE A 307 -23.27 9.13 -24.60
CA ILE A 307 -23.19 10.24 -23.66
C ILE A 307 -24.53 10.99 -23.70
N LYS A 308 -25.02 11.41 -22.54
CA LYS A 308 -26.29 12.15 -22.44
C LYS A 308 -26.31 13.38 -23.35
N GLY A 309 -27.33 13.47 -24.19
CA GLY A 309 -27.47 14.54 -25.18
C GLY A 309 -26.62 14.36 -26.44
N ASP A 310 -25.95 13.23 -26.59
CA ASP A 310 -25.16 12.87 -27.77
C ASP A 310 -25.81 11.68 -28.52
N THR A 311 -25.59 11.61 -29.82
CA THR A 311 -26.04 10.49 -30.66
C THR A 311 -24.87 9.61 -31.11
N THR A 312 -23.66 9.98 -30.79
CA THR A 312 -22.44 9.23 -31.12
C THR A 312 -22.40 7.93 -30.32
N GLN A 313 -22.33 6.79 -31.03
CA GLN A 313 -22.20 5.48 -30.42
C GLN A 313 -20.73 5.17 -30.16
N TYR A 314 -20.37 4.96 -28.90
CA TYR A 314 -19.04 4.52 -28.46
C TYR A 314 -19.06 3.01 -28.25
N GLN A 315 -18.03 2.30 -28.71
CA GLN A 315 -18.00 0.84 -28.62
C GLN A 315 -17.62 0.38 -27.21
N THR A 316 -16.89 1.22 -26.47
CA THR A 316 -16.41 0.91 -25.13
C THR A 316 -16.80 2.00 -24.13
N TYR A 317 -16.91 1.63 -22.86
CA TYR A 317 -17.18 2.60 -21.78
C TYR A 317 -16.03 3.61 -21.65
N ASN A 318 -14.77 3.16 -21.83
CA ASN A 318 -13.61 4.02 -21.76
C ASN A 318 -13.56 5.06 -22.89
N GLU A 319 -13.99 4.71 -24.11
CA GLU A 319 -14.17 5.70 -25.18
C GLU A 319 -15.20 6.75 -24.80
N ALA A 320 -16.36 6.34 -24.25
CA ALA A 320 -17.39 7.26 -23.80
C ALA A 320 -16.91 8.16 -22.63
N LEU A 321 -16.13 7.60 -21.69
CA LEU A 321 -15.50 8.38 -20.61
C LEU A 321 -14.49 9.40 -21.17
N SER A 322 -13.61 8.98 -22.07
CA SER A 322 -12.62 9.86 -22.71
C SER A 322 -13.29 10.99 -23.47
N ALA A 323 -14.30 10.67 -24.27
CA ALA A 323 -15.08 11.67 -24.99
C ALA A 323 -15.83 12.61 -24.04
N SER A 324 -16.32 12.13 -22.89
CA SER A 324 -16.96 12.95 -21.86
C SER A 324 -15.98 13.94 -21.22
N VAL A 325 -14.71 13.53 -21.05
CA VAL A 325 -13.62 14.42 -20.60
C VAL A 325 -13.30 15.47 -21.66
N GLU A 326 -13.17 15.06 -22.94
CA GLU A 326 -12.91 15.97 -24.07
C GLU A 326 -14.03 17.01 -24.24
N LYS A 327 -15.29 16.61 -24.01
CA LYS A 327 -16.45 17.51 -23.99
C LYS A 327 -16.49 18.42 -22.77
N GLY A 328 -15.59 18.23 -21.80
CA GLY A 328 -15.57 18.99 -20.55
C GLY A 328 -16.69 18.63 -19.57
N TYR A 329 -17.36 17.49 -19.73
CA TYR A 329 -18.41 17.02 -18.81
C TYR A 329 -17.84 16.30 -17.58
N LEU A 330 -16.63 15.73 -17.73
CA LEU A 330 -15.92 15.04 -16.66
C LEU A 330 -14.50 15.59 -16.50
N THR A 331 -13.99 15.56 -15.28
CA THR A 331 -12.57 15.53 -15.00
C THR A 331 -12.17 14.10 -14.64
N LYS A 332 -10.92 13.70 -14.96
CA LYS A 332 -10.34 12.39 -14.62
C LYS A 332 -9.24 12.54 -13.57
N ASP A 333 -8.74 11.41 -13.09
CA ASP A 333 -7.62 11.34 -12.12
C ASP A 333 -7.94 12.10 -10.81
N ASN A 334 -9.20 12.08 -10.40
CA ASN A 334 -9.60 12.71 -9.14
C ASN A 334 -8.99 11.99 -7.93
N VAL A 335 -8.88 10.64 -7.97
CA VAL A 335 -8.28 9.84 -6.91
C VAL A 335 -6.88 9.39 -7.31
N LYS A 336 -5.85 10.11 -6.84
CA LYS A 336 -4.45 9.86 -7.17
C LYS A 336 -3.81 8.90 -6.18
N ASN A 337 -4.15 7.62 -6.27
CA ASN A 337 -3.70 6.59 -5.34
C ASN A 337 -3.11 5.34 -6.03
N PHE A 338 -2.69 5.44 -7.30
CA PHE A 338 -2.03 4.34 -7.99
C PHE A 338 -0.59 4.16 -7.55
N VAL A 339 -0.19 2.89 -7.41
CA VAL A 339 1.17 2.45 -7.08
C VAL A 339 1.61 1.40 -8.07
N CYS A 340 2.84 1.47 -8.54
CA CYS A 340 3.49 0.39 -9.28
C CYS A 340 4.13 -0.58 -8.30
N PHE A 341 3.70 -1.85 -8.29
CA PHE A 341 4.20 -2.87 -7.39
C PHE A 341 4.47 -4.19 -8.12
N GLY A 342 5.56 -4.86 -7.77
CA GLY A 342 5.96 -6.11 -8.41
C GLY A 342 6.94 -5.94 -9.57
N THR A 343 7.32 -4.70 -9.92
CA THR A 343 8.28 -4.41 -10.99
C THR A 343 8.87 -3.02 -10.86
N ASP A 344 10.11 -2.85 -11.35
CA ASP A 344 10.77 -1.55 -11.51
C ASP A 344 10.63 -1.00 -12.95
N ALA A 345 9.92 -1.71 -13.83
CA ALA A 345 9.75 -1.32 -15.24
C ALA A 345 9.10 0.06 -15.37
N SER A 346 9.57 0.87 -16.33
CA SER A 346 9.01 2.18 -16.65
C SER A 346 8.72 2.26 -18.17
N PRO A 347 7.49 2.59 -18.57
CA PRO A 347 6.30 2.84 -17.72
C PRO A 347 5.89 1.60 -16.91
N CYS A 348 5.05 1.79 -15.87
CA CYS A 348 4.51 0.67 -15.10
C CYS A 348 3.56 -0.17 -15.95
N PRO A 349 3.79 -1.49 -16.09
CA PRO A 349 2.83 -2.36 -16.75
C PRO A 349 1.48 -2.36 -16.02
N THR A 350 0.38 -2.45 -16.76
CA THR A 350 -0.98 -2.39 -16.21
C THR A 350 -1.25 -3.50 -15.19
N GLU A 351 -0.71 -4.70 -15.42
CA GLU A 351 -0.79 -5.83 -14.50
C GLU A 351 -0.07 -5.62 -13.17
N ASN A 352 0.82 -4.60 -13.09
CA ASN A 352 1.57 -4.22 -11.90
C ASN A 352 0.99 -2.99 -11.19
N LEU A 353 -0.20 -2.52 -11.62
CA LEU A 353 -0.88 -1.42 -10.95
C LEU A 353 -1.64 -1.92 -9.74
N TYR A 354 -1.45 -1.21 -8.64
CA TYR A 354 -2.17 -1.34 -7.38
C TYR A 354 -2.71 0.02 -6.97
N ARG A 355 -3.65 0.03 -6.02
CA ARG A 355 -4.20 1.26 -5.49
C ARG A 355 -4.05 1.31 -3.97
N ILE A 356 -3.77 2.48 -3.44
CA ILE A 356 -3.70 2.72 -2.00
C ILE A 356 -5.14 2.84 -1.47
N ILE A 357 -5.53 1.95 -0.55
CA ILE A 357 -6.78 2.08 0.21
C ILE A 357 -6.62 3.21 1.23
N GLY A 358 -5.49 3.21 1.94
CA GLY A 358 -5.22 4.22 2.95
C GLY A 358 -3.98 3.91 3.78
N VAL A 359 -3.79 4.72 4.84
CA VAL A 359 -2.76 4.54 5.85
C VAL A 359 -3.43 4.12 7.16
N PHE A 360 -3.01 2.97 7.68
CA PHE A 360 -3.51 2.36 8.91
C PHE A 360 -2.31 2.05 9.81
N ASN A 361 -2.24 2.66 10.99
CA ASN A 361 -1.13 2.46 11.94
C ASN A 361 0.26 2.62 11.28
N ASN A 362 0.45 3.68 10.49
CA ASN A 362 1.66 3.98 9.72
C ASN A 362 2.03 2.94 8.63
N GLN A 363 1.13 2.06 8.29
CA GLN A 363 1.28 1.13 7.16
C GLN A 363 0.33 1.52 6.03
N VAL A 364 0.83 1.49 4.80
CA VAL A 364 0.02 1.73 3.60
C VAL A 364 -0.59 0.42 3.16
N LYS A 365 -1.92 0.38 3.09
CA LYS A 365 -2.68 -0.78 2.59
C LYS A 365 -2.95 -0.62 1.11
N LEU A 366 -2.56 -1.63 0.35
CA LEU A 366 -2.77 -1.72 -1.10
C LEU A 366 -3.85 -2.75 -1.45
N VAL A 367 -4.45 -2.56 -2.60
CA VAL A 367 -5.27 -3.55 -3.30
C VAL A 367 -4.85 -3.57 -4.77
N LYS A 368 -4.84 -4.75 -5.39
CA LYS A 368 -4.59 -4.84 -6.83
C LYS A 368 -5.68 -4.10 -7.60
N TRP A 369 -5.26 -3.30 -8.61
CA TRP A 369 -6.21 -2.48 -9.39
C TRP A 369 -7.20 -3.33 -10.18
N ASP A 370 -6.72 -4.34 -10.89
CA ASP A 370 -7.52 -5.28 -11.67
C ASP A 370 -7.52 -6.67 -11.04
N TYR A 371 -8.38 -7.57 -11.51
CA TYR A 371 -8.41 -8.95 -11.04
C TYR A 371 -7.10 -9.68 -11.32
N ALA A 372 -6.65 -10.45 -10.33
CA ALA A 372 -5.44 -11.24 -10.47
C ALA A 372 -5.70 -12.47 -11.34
N LYS A 373 -4.83 -12.70 -12.34
CA LYS A 373 -4.89 -13.85 -13.25
C LYS A 373 -4.28 -15.11 -12.63
N SER A 374 -4.61 -16.26 -13.20
CA SER A 374 -4.03 -17.56 -12.82
C SER A 374 -2.50 -17.60 -12.92
N SER A 375 -1.91 -16.82 -13.82
CA SER A 375 -0.45 -16.66 -13.89
C SER A 375 0.16 -16.11 -12.59
N LEU A 376 -0.62 -15.36 -11.78
CA LEU A 376 -0.20 -14.79 -10.52
C LEU A 376 -0.65 -15.62 -9.31
N LEU A 377 -1.89 -16.15 -9.36
CA LEU A 377 -2.50 -16.88 -8.24
C LEU A 377 -2.40 -18.42 -8.35
N GLY A 378 -1.98 -18.96 -9.52
CA GLY A 378 -1.95 -20.40 -9.78
C GLY A 378 -3.32 -20.97 -10.12
N THR A 379 -3.32 -22.20 -10.62
CA THR A 379 -4.52 -23.00 -10.95
C THR A 379 -4.76 -24.16 -9.98
N ASP A 380 -3.94 -24.27 -8.97
CA ASP A 380 -4.10 -25.13 -7.80
C ASP A 380 -4.94 -24.41 -6.72
N GLY A 381 -5.15 -25.00 -5.57
CA GLY A 381 -5.93 -24.39 -4.49
C GLY A 381 -7.42 -24.27 -4.84
N ASP A 382 -7.97 -23.05 -4.71
CA ASP A 382 -9.40 -22.77 -4.93
C ASP A 382 -9.69 -22.17 -6.33
N PHE A 383 -8.85 -22.44 -7.33
CA PHE A 383 -9.10 -22.07 -8.73
C PHE A 383 -10.37 -22.77 -9.25
N SER A 384 -11.23 -22.00 -9.91
CA SER A 384 -12.45 -22.54 -10.54
C SER A 384 -12.26 -22.72 -12.04
N GLN A 385 -12.06 -21.64 -12.77
CA GLN A 385 -11.87 -21.66 -14.22
C GLN A 385 -11.41 -20.32 -14.76
N GLU A 386 -10.97 -20.29 -16.01
CA GLU A 386 -10.87 -19.07 -16.81
C GLU A 386 -12.22 -18.78 -17.46
N TYR A 387 -12.62 -17.52 -17.49
CA TYR A 387 -13.88 -17.12 -18.07
C TYR A 387 -13.74 -15.82 -18.89
N SER A 388 -14.43 -15.79 -20.03
CA SER A 388 -14.50 -14.59 -20.89
C SER A 388 -15.92 -14.06 -20.95
N TYR A 389 -16.10 -12.75 -20.72
CA TYR A 389 -17.40 -12.10 -20.74
C TYR A 389 -17.32 -10.62 -21.12
N TYR A 390 -18.47 -10.07 -21.52
CA TYR A 390 -18.66 -8.63 -21.68
C TYR A 390 -19.49 -8.08 -20.52
N PHE A 391 -19.03 -7.01 -19.90
CA PHE A 391 -19.82 -6.25 -18.94
C PHE A 391 -20.21 -4.88 -19.46
N SER A 392 -21.33 -4.34 -18.94
CA SER A 392 -21.61 -2.91 -18.99
C SER A 392 -20.76 -2.21 -17.95
N GLY A 393 -19.65 -1.78 -18.31
CA GLY A 393 -18.71 -1.12 -17.42
C GLY A 393 -17.34 -1.18 -18.05
N GLU A 394 -16.35 -0.81 -17.32
CA GLU A 394 -15.03 -0.58 -17.89
C GLU A 394 -14.27 -1.79 -18.37
N GLN A 395 -14.78 -2.97 -18.10
CA GLN A 395 -14.26 -4.23 -18.59
C GLN A 395 -14.98 -4.71 -19.87
N GLY A 396 -15.92 -3.90 -20.39
CA GLY A 396 -16.78 -4.29 -21.51
C GLY A 396 -16.17 -4.18 -22.90
N GLU A 397 -14.88 -3.99 -23.01
CA GLU A 397 -14.23 -3.67 -24.29
C GLU A 397 -13.99 -4.87 -25.18
N SER A 398 -13.78 -5.99 -24.58
CA SER A 398 -13.55 -7.27 -25.23
C SER A 398 -13.97 -8.37 -24.28
N PRO A 399 -14.20 -9.61 -24.73
CA PRO A 399 -14.26 -10.71 -23.81
C PRO A 399 -13.00 -10.68 -22.96
N SER A 400 -13.10 -10.20 -21.70
CA SER A 400 -11.94 -10.29 -20.83
C SER A 400 -11.87 -11.67 -20.24
N SER A 401 -10.69 -12.29 -20.33
CA SER A 401 -10.41 -13.54 -19.66
C SER A 401 -10.01 -13.23 -18.23
N ASN A 402 -10.86 -13.60 -17.28
CA ASN A 402 -10.57 -13.50 -15.86
C ASN A 402 -10.46 -14.88 -15.24
N SER A 403 -9.46 -15.04 -14.39
CA SER A 403 -9.32 -16.23 -13.57
C SER A 403 -10.28 -16.14 -12.39
N MET A 404 -11.06 -17.19 -12.21
CA MET A 404 -12.10 -17.27 -11.21
C MET A 404 -11.71 -18.21 -10.10
N TYR A 405 -12.09 -17.82 -8.88
CA TYR A 405 -11.73 -18.56 -7.67
C TYR A 405 -12.94 -18.74 -6.76
N TYR A 406 -13.06 -19.91 -6.15
CA TYR A 406 -13.88 -20.08 -4.98
C TYR A 406 -13.27 -19.29 -3.81
N TRP A 407 -14.10 -18.81 -2.89
CA TRP A 407 -13.59 -18.28 -1.64
C TRP A 407 -13.06 -19.44 -0.75
N ASN A 408 -13.74 -20.57 -0.75
CA ASN A 408 -13.31 -21.85 -0.17
C ASN A 408 -14.12 -23.00 -0.78
N ASN A 409 -13.53 -23.79 -1.65
CA ASN A 409 -14.19 -24.92 -2.31
C ASN A 409 -14.61 -26.04 -1.33
N ALA A 410 -14.01 -26.10 -0.13
CA ALA A 410 -14.42 -27.05 0.91
C ALA A 410 -15.80 -26.73 1.53
N GLY A 411 -16.39 -25.58 1.19
CA GLY A 411 -17.77 -25.24 1.58
C GLY A 411 -17.92 -24.64 2.96
N THR A 412 -16.83 -24.36 3.69
CA THR A 412 -16.85 -23.63 4.96
C THR A 412 -16.40 -22.19 4.75
N ASN A 413 -16.92 -21.24 5.53
CA ASN A 413 -16.47 -19.85 5.49
C ASN A 413 -15.38 -19.56 6.54
N THR A 414 -14.54 -20.53 6.83
CA THR A 414 -13.38 -20.39 7.70
C THR A 414 -12.17 -19.98 6.88
N TRP A 415 -11.71 -18.72 7.03
CA TRP A 415 -10.61 -18.19 6.22
C TRP A 415 -9.30 -18.96 6.36
N SER A 416 -8.98 -19.43 7.57
CA SER A 416 -7.78 -20.25 7.83
C SER A 416 -7.78 -21.61 7.12
N GLU A 417 -8.95 -22.10 6.69
CA GLU A 417 -9.10 -23.38 5.96
C GLU A 417 -9.12 -23.20 4.45
N SER A 418 -9.43 -22.01 3.96
CA SER A 418 -9.50 -21.66 2.54
C SER A 418 -8.16 -21.88 1.83
N ASN A 419 -8.18 -22.59 0.70
CA ASN A 419 -7.02 -22.72 -0.17
C ASN A 419 -6.78 -21.47 -1.01
N LEU A 420 -7.81 -20.64 -1.25
CA LEU A 420 -7.60 -19.29 -1.79
C LEU A 420 -6.63 -18.52 -0.88
N ASN A 421 -6.84 -18.56 0.45
CA ASN A 421 -5.93 -17.95 1.40
C ASN A 421 -4.54 -18.60 1.39
N LYS A 422 -4.47 -19.92 1.67
CA LYS A 422 -3.19 -20.61 1.92
C LYS A 422 -2.35 -20.77 0.67
N ILE A 423 -2.97 -21.24 -0.42
CA ILE A 423 -2.27 -21.62 -1.65
C ILE A 423 -2.20 -20.43 -2.61
N ASN A 424 -3.36 -19.89 -3.03
CA ASN A 424 -3.37 -18.89 -4.08
C ASN A 424 -2.77 -17.55 -3.62
N LEU A 425 -3.17 -17.04 -2.45
CA LEU A 425 -2.72 -15.74 -1.96
C LEU A 425 -1.37 -15.82 -1.23
N ASN A 426 -1.21 -16.70 -0.24
CA ASN A 426 -0.04 -16.67 0.63
C ASN A 426 1.10 -17.63 0.22
N THR A 427 0.92 -18.42 -0.84
CA THR A 427 1.99 -19.21 -1.48
C THR A 427 2.25 -18.70 -2.89
N ASN A 428 1.30 -18.86 -3.80
CA ASN A 428 1.52 -18.57 -5.22
C ASN A 428 1.74 -17.08 -5.48
N PHE A 429 0.84 -16.20 -5.02
CA PHE A 429 1.03 -14.76 -5.20
C PHE A 429 2.36 -14.27 -4.61
N VAL A 430 2.67 -14.67 -3.37
CA VAL A 430 3.92 -14.26 -2.69
C VAL A 430 5.16 -14.71 -3.47
N ASN A 431 5.14 -15.91 -4.04
CA ASN A 431 6.24 -16.43 -4.85
C ASN A 431 6.32 -15.71 -6.22
N ASN A 432 5.16 -15.52 -6.88
CA ASN A 432 5.10 -15.02 -8.25
C ASN A 432 5.38 -13.52 -8.39
N ILE A 433 5.16 -12.72 -7.34
CA ILE A 433 5.61 -11.31 -7.33
C ILE A 433 7.12 -11.16 -7.14
N GLY A 434 7.82 -12.24 -6.78
CA GLY A 434 9.26 -12.27 -6.56
C GLY A 434 9.70 -11.84 -5.15
N THR A 435 10.83 -12.38 -4.72
CA THR A 435 11.33 -12.26 -3.34
C THR A 435 11.54 -10.81 -2.89
N ILE A 436 12.02 -9.93 -3.78
CA ILE A 436 12.28 -8.52 -3.48
C ILE A 436 10.97 -7.81 -3.06
N TRP A 437 9.90 -8.05 -3.83
CA TRP A 437 8.60 -7.42 -3.58
C TRP A 437 7.86 -8.07 -2.42
N ALA A 438 7.94 -9.39 -2.28
CA ALA A 438 7.35 -10.12 -1.16
C ALA A 438 7.93 -9.70 0.21
N LYS A 439 9.19 -9.25 0.25
CA LYS A 439 9.84 -8.70 1.47
C LYS A 439 9.32 -7.32 1.87
N LYS A 440 8.71 -6.56 0.96
CA LYS A 440 8.10 -5.25 1.25
C LYS A 440 6.71 -5.39 1.88
N ILE A 441 6.11 -6.57 1.83
CA ILE A 441 4.79 -6.84 2.38
C ILE A 441 4.92 -7.22 3.86
N ALA A 442 4.20 -6.49 4.71
CA ALA A 442 4.11 -6.77 6.14
C ALA A 442 3.26 -8.02 6.41
N THR A 443 3.63 -8.79 7.42
CA THR A 443 2.69 -9.75 8.03
C THR A 443 1.65 -8.96 8.80
N THR A 444 0.38 -9.22 8.53
CA THR A 444 -0.77 -8.47 9.08
C THR A 444 -1.67 -9.42 9.84
N THR A 445 -2.14 -9.00 10.99
CA THR A 445 -3.20 -9.69 11.75
C THR A 445 -4.55 -9.30 11.16
N TRP A 446 -5.08 -10.14 10.28
CA TRP A 446 -6.38 -9.93 9.64
C TRP A 446 -7.51 -10.31 10.59
N LYS A 447 -8.55 -9.46 10.72
CA LYS A 447 -9.81 -9.81 11.37
C LYS A 447 -10.67 -10.59 10.38
N VAL A 448 -10.87 -11.86 10.64
CA VAL A 448 -11.54 -12.80 9.72
C VAL A 448 -12.85 -13.38 10.26
N GLY A 449 -13.33 -12.84 11.38
CA GLY A 449 -14.59 -13.26 11.97
C GLY A 449 -15.84 -12.75 11.23
N GLY A 450 -15.69 -11.71 10.41
CA GLY A 450 -16.78 -11.08 9.66
C GLY A 450 -17.90 -10.53 10.55
N GLY A 451 -19.07 -10.30 9.96
CA GLY A 451 -20.30 -9.89 10.63
C GLY A 451 -21.52 -10.54 9.96
N THR A 452 -22.70 -10.39 10.52
CA THR A 452 -23.93 -10.90 9.92
C THR A 452 -24.35 -10.07 8.71
N TRP A 453 -25.21 -10.63 7.87
CA TRP A 453 -25.83 -9.91 6.76
C TRP A 453 -26.46 -8.58 7.20
N SER A 454 -27.19 -8.56 8.32
CA SER A 454 -27.82 -7.34 8.84
C SER A 454 -26.81 -6.31 9.33
N ASN A 455 -25.66 -6.74 9.82
CA ASN A 455 -24.64 -5.85 10.37
C ASN A 455 -23.71 -5.27 9.29
N ILE A 456 -23.59 -5.96 8.15
CA ILE A 456 -22.67 -5.56 7.06
C ILE A 456 -23.47 -5.19 5.81
N GLY A 457 -24.22 -6.12 5.22
CA GLY A 457 -24.83 -5.92 3.89
C GLY A 457 -25.94 -4.87 3.88
N THR A 458 -26.78 -4.84 4.93
CA THR A 458 -27.92 -3.91 5.04
C THR A 458 -27.69 -2.78 6.04
N SER A 459 -26.43 -2.53 6.41
CA SER A 459 -26.04 -1.45 7.31
C SER A 459 -25.25 -0.36 6.58
N VAL A 460 -25.25 0.84 7.17
CA VAL A 460 -24.38 1.94 6.72
C VAL A 460 -22.92 1.66 7.04
N PRO A 461 -21.96 2.24 6.31
CA PRO A 461 -20.52 1.97 6.46
C PRO A 461 -20.00 2.03 7.89
N LYS A 462 -20.44 3.03 8.68
CA LYS A 462 -20.01 3.18 10.08
C LYS A 462 -20.43 1.99 10.96
N THR A 463 -21.65 1.51 10.78
CA THR A 463 -22.14 0.31 11.50
C THR A 463 -21.41 -0.95 11.02
N ALA A 464 -21.29 -1.13 9.70
CA ALA A 464 -20.56 -2.25 9.13
C ALA A 464 -19.12 -2.30 9.65
N TYR A 465 -18.42 -1.16 9.71
CA TYR A 465 -17.07 -1.06 10.25
C TYR A 465 -16.98 -1.56 11.70
N GLN A 466 -17.92 -1.17 12.58
CA GLN A 466 -17.91 -1.59 13.98
C GLN A 466 -17.97 -3.11 14.13
N TYR A 467 -18.74 -3.78 13.28
CA TYR A 467 -18.92 -5.24 13.35
C TYR A 467 -17.86 -6.02 12.55
N GLU A 468 -17.27 -5.43 11.53
CA GLU A 468 -16.27 -6.11 10.69
C GLU A 468 -14.87 -6.03 11.30
N VAL A 469 -14.42 -4.83 11.67
CA VAL A 469 -13.04 -4.56 12.15
C VAL A 469 -12.97 -3.69 13.40
N GLY A 470 -14.06 -3.05 13.79
CA GLY A 470 -14.13 -2.10 14.91
C GLY A 470 -14.31 -2.78 16.28
N SER A 471 -14.96 -2.06 17.20
CA SER A 471 -15.11 -2.48 18.61
C SER A 471 -16.02 -3.69 18.82
N ASN A 472 -16.99 -3.90 17.93
CA ASN A 472 -17.96 -5.00 17.98
C ASN A 472 -17.55 -6.18 17.10
N ALA A 473 -16.37 -6.11 16.47
CA ALA A 473 -15.87 -7.17 15.62
C ALA A 473 -15.53 -8.42 16.43
N SER A 474 -15.68 -9.58 15.79
CA SER A 474 -15.20 -10.85 16.33
C SER A 474 -13.71 -10.78 16.65
N THR A 475 -13.29 -11.50 17.69
CA THR A 475 -11.87 -11.66 18.07
C THR A 475 -11.12 -12.64 17.16
N THR A 476 -11.81 -13.31 16.22
CA THR A 476 -11.18 -14.26 15.29
C THR A 476 -10.24 -13.52 14.35
N THR A 477 -8.97 -13.91 14.40
CA THR A 477 -7.90 -13.31 13.57
C THR A 477 -7.11 -14.38 12.83
N TYR A 478 -6.39 -13.96 11.81
CA TYR A 478 -5.45 -14.79 11.07
C TYR A 478 -4.22 -13.95 10.65
N GLU A 479 -3.03 -14.46 10.92
CA GLU A 479 -1.80 -13.81 10.51
C GLU A 479 -1.37 -14.27 9.13
N ALA A 480 -1.29 -13.33 8.20
CA ALA A 480 -0.86 -13.56 6.83
C ALA A 480 -0.31 -12.29 6.18
N LYS A 481 0.47 -12.45 5.12
CA LYS A 481 0.91 -11.31 4.30
C LYS A 481 -0.22 -10.78 3.44
N ILE A 482 -0.97 -11.67 2.79
CA ILE A 482 -1.97 -11.33 1.80
C ILE A 482 -3.35 -11.71 2.31
N GLY A 483 -4.29 -10.81 2.14
CA GLY A 483 -5.72 -11.02 2.30
C GLY A 483 -6.48 -10.47 1.10
N LEU A 484 -7.74 -10.16 1.32
CA LEU A 484 -8.59 -9.43 0.39
C LEU A 484 -9.05 -8.13 1.06
N MET A 485 -9.67 -7.22 0.29
CA MET A 485 -10.29 -6.04 0.89
C MET A 485 -11.39 -6.44 1.87
N TYR A 486 -11.59 -5.62 2.90
CA TYR A 486 -12.79 -5.68 3.71
C TYR A 486 -14.00 -5.08 2.95
N VAL A 487 -15.22 -5.46 3.34
CA VAL A 487 -16.41 -4.77 2.84
C VAL A 487 -16.35 -3.28 3.16
N THR A 488 -15.85 -2.93 4.33
CA THR A 488 -15.71 -1.53 4.76
C THR A 488 -14.60 -0.76 4.04
N ASP A 489 -13.60 -1.44 3.47
CA ASP A 489 -12.67 -0.79 2.53
C ASP A 489 -13.42 -0.31 1.28
N TYR A 490 -14.32 -1.16 0.75
CA TYR A 490 -15.17 -0.84 -0.39
C TYR A 490 -16.18 0.28 -0.07
N TYR A 491 -16.81 0.25 1.10
CA TYR A 491 -17.75 1.29 1.50
C TYR A 491 -17.08 2.66 1.62
N TYR A 492 -15.93 2.73 2.28
CA TYR A 492 -15.22 3.97 2.50
C TYR A 492 -14.41 4.48 1.30
N SER A 493 -14.27 3.67 0.26
CA SER A 493 -13.69 4.13 -1.01
C SER A 493 -14.64 4.92 -1.89
N ALA A 494 -15.94 4.92 -1.57
CA ALA A 494 -16.95 5.73 -2.25
C ALA A 494 -16.98 7.17 -1.74
N SER A 495 -17.60 8.06 -2.53
CA SER A 495 -17.86 9.45 -2.15
C SER A 495 -18.58 9.52 -0.79
N PRO A 496 -18.30 10.50 0.08
CA PRO A 496 -18.89 10.61 1.42
C PRO A 496 -20.43 10.66 1.45
N SER A 497 -21.06 11.13 0.37
CA SER A 497 -22.52 11.08 0.21
C SER A 497 -23.09 9.66 0.31
N ALA A 498 -22.28 8.66 -0.03
CA ALA A 498 -22.61 7.26 0.06
C ALA A 498 -22.48 6.67 1.46
N TRP A 499 -21.76 7.30 2.37
CA TRP A 499 -21.53 6.75 3.71
C TRP A 499 -22.77 6.72 4.61
N THR A 500 -23.90 7.24 4.10
CA THR A 500 -25.23 7.13 4.71
C THR A 500 -26.09 6.05 4.08
N LEU A 501 -25.62 5.41 3.02
CA LEU A 501 -26.34 4.36 2.28
C LEU A 501 -25.96 2.98 2.82
N VAL A 502 -26.83 2.00 2.56
CA VAL A 502 -26.58 0.59 2.90
C VAL A 502 -26.04 -0.16 1.68
N GLY A 503 -25.31 -1.23 1.90
CA GLY A 503 -24.67 -2.01 0.83
C GLY A 503 -25.64 -2.74 -0.10
N TYR A 504 -26.81 -3.06 0.42
CA TYR A 504 -27.87 -3.71 -0.36
C TYR A 504 -29.27 -3.33 0.14
N ASN A 505 -30.11 -2.86 -0.77
CA ASN A 505 -31.53 -2.67 -0.55
C ASN A 505 -32.31 -2.88 -1.85
N GLU A 506 -32.94 -4.02 -2.02
CA GLU A 506 -33.63 -4.38 -3.27
C GLU A 506 -34.90 -3.55 -3.52
N SER A 507 -35.51 -3.01 -2.46
CA SER A 507 -36.78 -2.29 -2.53
C SER A 507 -36.62 -0.78 -2.75
N ASP A 508 -35.48 -0.20 -2.44
CA ASP A 508 -35.26 1.26 -2.50
C ASP A 508 -33.85 1.60 -2.99
N ALA A 509 -33.75 1.91 -4.27
CA ALA A 509 -32.50 2.25 -4.93
C ALA A 509 -31.78 3.47 -4.32
N THR A 510 -32.48 4.36 -3.65
CA THR A 510 -31.89 5.55 -2.99
C THR A 510 -31.19 5.22 -1.68
N LYS A 511 -31.43 4.02 -1.15
CA LYS A 511 -30.82 3.49 0.08
C LYS A 511 -29.77 2.41 -0.18
N ASP A 512 -29.49 2.12 -1.46
CA ASP A 512 -28.51 1.13 -1.85
C ASP A 512 -27.15 1.77 -2.08
N TYR A 513 -26.10 0.97 -1.88
CA TYR A 513 -24.75 1.32 -2.25
C TYR A 513 -24.54 1.02 -3.74
N ARG A 514 -25.03 1.91 -4.61
CA ARG A 514 -24.97 1.72 -6.07
C ARG A 514 -24.07 2.75 -6.71
N PHE A 515 -22.85 2.37 -6.99
CA PHE A 515 -21.89 3.29 -7.59
C PHE A 515 -21.20 2.69 -8.80
N SER A 516 -21.07 3.53 -9.81
CA SER A 516 -20.09 3.35 -10.87
C SER A 516 -18.70 3.76 -10.37
N LYS A 517 -17.64 3.52 -11.14
CA LYS A 517 -16.31 4.08 -10.87
C LYS A 517 -16.29 5.61 -10.77
N GLY A 518 -17.30 6.30 -11.26
CA GLY A 518 -17.48 7.72 -11.04
C GLY A 518 -17.79 8.11 -9.59
N GLU A 519 -18.25 7.18 -8.77
CA GLU A 519 -18.59 7.43 -7.36
C GLU A 519 -17.73 6.60 -6.40
N ASN A 520 -17.16 5.49 -6.85
CA ASN A 520 -16.33 4.60 -6.04
C ASN A 520 -15.15 4.07 -6.84
N TRP A 521 -13.96 4.54 -6.54
CA TRP A 521 -12.73 4.15 -7.24
C TRP A 521 -12.40 2.66 -7.06
N LEU A 522 -12.88 2.00 -6.01
CA LEU A 522 -12.59 0.59 -5.72
C LEU A 522 -13.57 -0.38 -6.40
N TYR A 523 -14.66 0.12 -6.99
CA TYR A 523 -15.59 -0.72 -7.74
C TYR A 523 -14.91 -1.31 -8.99
N GLY A 524 -14.83 -2.66 -9.06
CA GLY A 524 -14.13 -3.40 -10.13
C GLY A 524 -14.99 -3.72 -11.35
N GLY A 525 -16.30 -3.49 -11.31
CA GLY A 525 -17.23 -3.78 -12.41
C GLY A 525 -17.66 -5.24 -12.53
N GLY A 526 -17.07 -6.18 -11.78
CA GLY A 526 -17.41 -7.60 -11.75
C GLY A 526 -17.75 -8.09 -10.33
N PHE A 527 -17.72 -9.41 -10.16
CA PHE A 527 -17.88 -10.04 -8.84
C PHE A 527 -16.52 -10.10 -8.14
N ASP A 528 -16.42 -9.49 -6.98
CA ASP A 528 -15.17 -9.27 -6.26
C ASP A 528 -15.25 -9.82 -4.83
N TRP A 529 -14.53 -10.88 -4.53
CA TRP A 529 -14.49 -11.44 -3.20
C TRP A 529 -13.89 -10.47 -2.18
N THR A 530 -14.49 -10.41 -1.00
CA THR A 530 -13.92 -9.77 0.18
C THR A 530 -13.38 -10.84 1.16
N ILE A 531 -12.55 -10.42 2.12
CA ILE A 531 -12.07 -11.33 3.16
C ILE A 531 -13.16 -11.70 4.18
N SER A 532 -14.25 -10.93 4.19
CA SER A 532 -15.26 -10.96 5.24
C SER A 532 -16.24 -12.11 5.05
N ARG A 533 -16.29 -13.01 6.00
CA ARG A 533 -17.33 -14.04 6.05
C ARG A 533 -18.65 -13.47 6.54
N ASP A 534 -19.76 -14.06 6.10
CA ASP A 534 -21.06 -13.87 6.74
C ASP A 534 -21.14 -14.75 8.01
N SER A 535 -21.01 -14.13 9.19
CA SER A 535 -21.02 -14.84 10.47
C SER A 535 -22.39 -15.40 10.84
N GLY A 536 -23.45 -15.00 10.14
CA GLY A 536 -24.80 -15.58 10.26
C GLY A 536 -24.98 -16.89 9.48
N SER A 537 -23.95 -17.33 8.75
CA SER A 537 -23.93 -18.57 7.97
C SER A 537 -22.62 -19.31 8.18
N SER A 538 -22.61 -20.62 7.96
CA SER A 538 -21.37 -21.42 8.02
C SER A 538 -20.65 -21.53 6.68
N ASN A 539 -21.27 -21.08 5.58
CA ASN A 539 -20.78 -21.32 4.21
C ASN A 539 -20.99 -20.14 3.25
N ARG A 540 -21.09 -18.91 3.77
CA ARG A 540 -21.23 -17.71 2.97
C ARG A 540 -20.14 -16.68 3.28
N ALA A 541 -19.71 -15.96 2.26
CA ALA A 541 -18.81 -14.82 2.37
C ALA A 541 -19.39 -13.61 1.63
N PHE A 542 -18.92 -12.42 1.99
CA PHE A 542 -19.32 -11.20 1.32
C PHE A 542 -18.49 -10.96 0.06
N PHE A 543 -19.14 -10.35 -0.92
CA PHE A 543 -18.55 -9.91 -2.19
C PHE A 543 -19.26 -8.65 -2.69
N VAL A 544 -18.60 -7.94 -3.60
CA VAL A 544 -19.20 -6.86 -4.38
C VAL A 544 -19.64 -7.45 -5.71
N ASP A 545 -20.90 -7.26 -6.10
CA ASP A 545 -21.41 -7.78 -7.36
C ASP A 545 -21.23 -6.77 -8.52
N GLU A 546 -21.56 -7.20 -9.73
CA GLU A 546 -21.46 -6.40 -10.96
C GLU A 546 -22.41 -5.18 -11.00
N ARG A 547 -23.27 -5.05 -10.00
CA ARG A 547 -24.19 -3.91 -9.80
C ARG A 547 -23.74 -3.02 -8.66
N SER A 548 -22.52 -3.20 -8.18
CA SER A 548 -21.94 -2.52 -7.02
C SER A 548 -22.61 -2.82 -5.66
N TYR A 549 -23.50 -3.81 -5.58
CA TYR A 549 -24.05 -4.25 -4.32
C TYR A 549 -23.05 -5.07 -3.51
N VAL A 550 -23.09 -4.91 -2.21
CA VAL A 550 -22.47 -5.86 -1.29
C VAL A 550 -23.47 -6.99 -1.05
N ARG A 551 -23.07 -8.20 -1.37
CA ARG A 551 -23.88 -9.41 -1.21
C ARG A 551 -23.16 -10.46 -0.37
N SER A 552 -23.92 -11.45 0.12
CA SER A 552 -23.43 -12.64 0.80
C SER A 552 -23.90 -13.87 0.04
N TYR A 553 -22.94 -14.73 -0.36
CA TYR A 553 -23.29 -15.95 -1.10
C TYR A 553 -22.35 -17.11 -0.76
N TYR A 554 -22.67 -18.30 -1.28
CA TYR A 554 -21.93 -19.53 -0.99
C TYR A 554 -20.47 -19.46 -1.43
N VAL A 555 -19.57 -19.81 -0.53
CA VAL A 555 -18.10 -19.75 -0.71
C VAL A 555 -17.56 -20.68 -1.82
N TYR A 556 -18.35 -21.67 -2.24
CA TYR A 556 -18.06 -22.67 -3.27
C TYR A 556 -18.92 -22.51 -4.51
N ASN A 557 -19.55 -21.35 -4.72
CA ASN A 557 -20.46 -21.14 -5.82
C ASN A 557 -19.71 -20.98 -7.15
N TYR A 558 -20.17 -21.73 -8.17
CA TYR A 558 -19.66 -21.70 -9.54
C TYR A 558 -20.58 -20.95 -10.52
N ASP A 559 -21.77 -20.52 -10.07
CA ASP A 559 -22.77 -19.88 -10.94
C ASP A 559 -22.41 -18.43 -11.31
N TYR A 560 -21.51 -17.80 -10.53
CA TYR A 560 -21.05 -16.44 -10.74
C TYR A 560 -19.53 -16.38 -10.87
N PHE A 561 -19.05 -15.32 -11.51
CA PHE A 561 -17.67 -15.19 -11.99
C PHE A 561 -16.83 -14.38 -11.01
N TYR A 562 -16.47 -14.98 -9.88
CA TYR A 562 -15.76 -14.29 -8.81
C TYR A 562 -14.29 -14.10 -9.12
N GLY A 563 -13.89 -12.85 -9.30
CA GLY A 563 -12.50 -12.42 -9.36
C GLY A 563 -11.89 -12.20 -7.98
N VAL A 564 -10.58 -12.14 -7.94
CA VAL A 564 -9.79 -11.93 -6.73
C VAL A 564 -8.83 -10.77 -6.94
N ARG A 565 -8.87 -9.80 -6.05
CA ARG A 565 -7.92 -8.70 -5.97
C ARG A 565 -7.13 -8.79 -4.66
N PRO A 566 -5.89 -9.30 -4.68
CA PRO A 566 -5.04 -9.36 -3.50
C PRO A 566 -4.91 -7.99 -2.83
N SER A 567 -5.05 -7.97 -1.51
CA SER A 567 -4.87 -6.79 -0.67
C SER A 567 -3.86 -7.08 0.42
N PHE A 568 -3.00 -6.12 0.75
CA PHE A 568 -1.93 -6.27 1.74
C PHE A 568 -1.44 -4.93 2.25
N SER A 569 -0.80 -4.94 3.41
CA SER A 569 -0.11 -3.78 3.95
C SER A 569 1.38 -3.84 3.63
N LEU A 570 1.96 -2.71 3.28
CA LEU A 570 3.40 -2.58 3.11
C LEU A 570 4.07 -2.38 4.48
N LEU A 571 5.35 -2.73 4.56
CA LEU A 571 6.17 -2.37 5.72
C LEU A 571 6.13 -0.86 5.94
N SER A 572 6.08 -0.42 7.19
CA SER A 572 6.12 1.01 7.55
C SER A 572 7.40 1.72 7.11
N SER A 573 8.46 0.96 6.82
CA SER A 573 9.73 1.45 6.26
C SER A 573 9.73 1.66 4.76
N THR A 574 8.67 1.30 4.05
CA THR A 574 8.59 1.50 2.60
C THR A 574 8.70 2.98 2.28
N ALA A 575 9.66 3.34 1.42
CA ALA A 575 9.87 4.73 1.03
C ALA A 575 9.14 5.06 -0.28
N TYR A 576 8.63 6.28 -0.34
CA TYR A 576 8.21 6.94 -1.56
C TYR A 576 9.46 7.32 -2.38
N VAL A 577 9.44 7.03 -3.66
CA VAL A 577 10.53 7.37 -4.59
C VAL A 577 10.11 8.48 -5.55
N SER A 578 9.00 8.30 -6.23
CA SER A 578 8.49 9.24 -7.23
C SER A 578 7.04 8.91 -7.60
N GLY A 579 6.48 9.69 -8.52
CA GLY A 579 5.15 9.51 -9.08
C GLY A 579 4.07 10.30 -8.36
N ALA A 580 3.09 10.80 -9.13
CA ALA A 580 2.00 11.63 -8.62
C ALA A 580 0.76 10.80 -8.17
N GLY A 581 0.81 9.48 -8.31
CA GLY A 581 -0.30 8.59 -7.97
C GLY A 581 -1.40 8.50 -9.01
N SER A 582 -1.23 9.09 -10.20
CA SER A 582 -2.14 8.85 -11.33
C SER A 582 -1.84 7.50 -12.00
N MET A 583 -2.75 7.00 -12.82
CA MET A 583 -2.55 5.76 -13.55
C MET A 583 -1.34 5.82 -14.51
N SER A 584 -1.11 6.98 -15.14
CA SER A 584 0.00 7.22 -16.06
C SER A 584 1.33 7.53 -15.35
N ASP A 585 1.25 7.99 -14.09
CA ASP A 585 2.41 8.30 -13.23
C ASP A 585 2.17 7.75 -11.82
N PRO A 586 2.13 6.41 -11.68
CA PRO A 586 1.87 5.78 -10.39
C PRO A 586 3.05 5.97 -9.43
N VAL A 587 2.75 6.01 -8.15
CA VAL A 587 3.76 6.06 -7.10
C VAL A 587 4.76 4.91 -7.27
N ARG A 588 6.04 5.25 -7.20
CA ARG A 588 7.16 4.32 -7.14
C ARG A 588 7.65 4.20 -5.70
N ILE A 589 8.02 3.01 -5.32
CA ILE A 589 8.49 2.68 -3.97
C ILE A 589 9.81 1.91 -4.04
N ASN A 590 10.61 2.06 -2.99
CA ASN A 590 11.87 1.34 -2.90
C ASN A 590 11.73 -0.01 -2.18
#